data_9b6a8a829cbdaca0658aa5b360a86f2d
#
_entry.id   9b6a8a829cbdaca0658aa5b360a86f2d
#
_cell.length_a   1.000
_cell.length_b   1.000
_cell.length_c   1.000
_cell.angle_alpha   90.00
_cell.angle_beta   90.00
_cell.angle_gamma   90.00
#
_symmetry.space_group_name_H-M   'P 1'
#
loop_
_entity.id
_entity.type
_entity.pdbx_description
1 polymer ?
#
loop_
_entity_poly.entity_id
_entity_poly.type
_entity_poly.pdbx_seq_one_letter_code
_entity_poly.pdbx_strand_id
1 'polypeptide(L)'
;MDYNSIFEKIKEKNIKEFNKHGGYNMYTYKFSDDVDLNSASEKEGVISKLKEVDEKYSFKSTDIAKPEIEKKEFVPASNEEIFEKAENNLKEYKQNNLKKIEDKFSSKFASVEDKALEALTKNEEKQNDLEEKYETYTQKAINSNIKKGLADSSIFDEVLKQIEDTKQAEISKINGEFQKNIEKLESEKSILQSQKDSALSSFDISYALKLENEINSINSAIAKEQNEILKYNTKLEKEAEAEAAKRQKEIANQNKQLQDLISKNGQTEVNKMKYKEKFDIVESYLNSLSKNEALRELEDPFYENELGTYYAYMVAKTHNRD
;
A
#
# COMPACT_ATOMS: atom_id res chain seq x y z
N MET A 1 7.12 3.27 19.44
CA MET A 1 7.59 4.63 19.85
C MET A 1 8.35 4.46 21.15
N ASP A 2 9.59 4.91 21.18
CA ASP A 2 10.43 4.77 22.37
C ASP A 2 10.08 5.88 23.37
N TYR A 3 9.44 5.50 24.47
CA TYR A 3 9.02 6.43 25.53
C TYR A 3 10.18 7.21 26.15
N ASN A 4 11.38 6.65 26.18
CA ASN A 4 12.58 7.31 26.68
C ASN A 4 12.97 8.51 25.78
N SER A 5 12.81 8.41 24.46
CA SER A 5 13.05 9.50 23.50
C SER A 5 12.08 10.67 23.69
N ILE A 6 10.83 10.39 24.07
CA ILE A 6 9.81 11.42 24.36
C ILE A 6 10.12 12.11 25.69
N PHE A 7 10.54 11.35 26.70
CA PHE A 7 10.88 11.89 28.02
C PHE A 7 12.10 12.81 27.96
N GLU A 8 13.14 12.44 27.22
CA GLU A 8 14.32 13.29 27.00
C GLU A 8 14.00 14.57 26.21
N LYS A 9 13.13 14.50 25.20
CA LYS A 9 12.66 15.70 24.46
C LYS A 9 11.84 16.66 25.34
N ILE A 10 11.01 16.13 26.23
CA ILE A 10 10.23 16.94 27.20
C ILE A 10 11.20 17.61 28.19
N LYS A 11 12.18 16.89 28.67
CA LYS A 11 13.21 17.38 29.59
C LYS A 11 14.07 18.47 28.93
N GLU A 12 14.51 18.28 27.70
CA GLU A 12 15.26 19.29 26.94
C GLU A 12 14.42 20.56 26.66
N LYS A 13 13.14 20.41 26.37
CA LYS A 13 12.23 21.53 26.15
C LYS A 13 12.02 22.33 27.44
N ASN A 14 11.84 21.66 28.57
CA ASN A 14 11.70 22.29 29.87
C ASN A 14 12.98 23.00 30.32
N ILE A 15 14.16 22.45 30.04
CA ILE A 15 15.44 23.08 30.31
C ILE A 15 15.65 24.32 29.41
N LYS A 16 15.25 24.27 28.14
CA LYS A 16 15.30 25.44 27.23
C LYS A 16 14.38 26.55 27.66
N GLU A 17 13.17 26.26 28.11
CA GLU A 17 12.24 27.25 28.64
C GLU A 17 12.71 27.82 29.99
N PHE A 18 13.25 26.99 30.87
CA PHE A 18 13.88 27.41 32.11
C PHE A 18 15.03 28.44 31.89
N ASN A 19 15.90 28.15 30.92
CA ASN A 19 17.00 29.04 30.59
C ASN A 19 16.56 30.35 29.89
N LYS A 20 15.45 30.32 29.17
CA LYS A 20 14.87 31.45 28.44
C LYS A 20 14.23 32.50 29.37
N HIS A 21 13.74 32.06 30.52
CA HIS A 21 13.04 32.92 31.51
C HIS A 21 13.88 33.22 32.76
N GLY A 22 15.21 33.19 32.67
CA GLY A 22 16.09 33.62 33.74
C GLY A 22 16.06 32.72 34.98
N GLY A 23 15.76 31.43 34.81
CA GLY A 23 15.82 30.43 35.88
C GLY A 23 14.69 30.48 36.92
N TYR A 24 13.68 31.33 36.74
CA TYR A 24 12.48 31.30 37.57
C TYR A 24 11.37 30.51 36.92
N ASN A 25 11.27 29.24 37.32
CA ASN A 25 10.12 28.40 36.99
C ASN A 25 9.09 28.56 38.12
N MET A 26 7.87 28.99 37.82
CA MET A 26 6.78 29.17 38.77
C MET A 26 6.27 27.82 39.38
N TYR A 27 6.86 26.72 38.98
CA TYR A 27 6.56 25.36 39.46
C TYR A 27 7.70 24.66 40.22
N THR A 28 8.84 25.34 40.45
CA THR A 28 9.76 24.89 41.47
C THR A 28 9.30 25.45 42.81
N TYR A 29 8.33 24.76 43.42
CA TYR A 29 8.42 24.63 44.87
C TYR A 29 9.87 24.22 45.12
N LYS A 30 10.63 25.04 45.82
CA LYS A 30 11.82 24.59 46.52
C LYS A 30 11.31 23.54 47.50
N PHE A 31 11.40 22.30 47.10
CA PHE A 31 11.51 21.27 48.11
C PHE A 31 12.75 21.68 48.92
N SER A 32 12.55 22.07 50.13
CA SER A 32 13.63 22.09 51.09
C SER A 32 14.24 20.67 51.00
N ASP A 33 15.55 20.56 51.06
CA ASP A 33 16.29 19.30 50.93
C ASP A 33 15.88 18.20 51.94
N ASP A 34 14.86 18.47 52.77
CA ASP A 34 14.28 17.60 53.78
C ASP A 34 12.91 17.02 53.43
N VAL A 35 12.37 17.17 52.22
CA VAL A 35 11.12 16.48 51.83
C VAL A 35 11.42 15.05 51.44
N ASP A 36 11.12 14.15 52.34
CA ASP A 36 11.14 12.72 52.10
C ASP A 36 10.15 12.40 50.93
N LEU A 37 10.71 11.96 49.77
CA LEU A 37 9.93 11.60 48.59
C LEU A 37 8.89 10.50 48.89
N ASN A 38 9.07 9.71 49.93
CA ASN A 38 8.10 8.72 50.42
C ASN A 38 6.85 9.41 51.02
N SER A 39 7.02 10.51 51.75
CA SER A 39 5.88 11.22 52.35
C SER A 39 5.01 11.92 51.30
N ALA A 40 5.58 12.44 50.19
CA ALA A 40 4.82 13.03 49.09
C ALA A 40 3.98 11.97 48.36
N SER A 41 4.55 10.78 48.11
CA SER A 41 3.84 9.66 47.52
C SER A 41 2.72 9.14 48.42
N GLU A 42 2.95 9.09 49.74
CA GLU A 42 1.94 8.69 50.75
C GLU A 42 0.80 9.72 50.80
N LYS A 43 1.08 11.04 50.74
CA LYS A 43 0.09 12.10 50.68
C LYS A 43 -0.80 12.00 49.45
N GLU A 44 -0.23 11.76 48.25
CA GLU A 44 -1.00 11.53 47.02
C GLU A 44 -1.92 10.32 47.17
N GLY A 45 -1.45 9.24 47.83
CA GLY A 45 -2.24 8.05 48.14
C GLY A 45 -3.43 8.38 49.10
N VAL A 46 -3.24 9.27 50.07
CA VAL A 46 -4.32 9.74 50.94
C VAL A 46 -5.35 10.55 50.17
N ILE A 47 -4.89 11.51 49.35
CA ILE A 47 -5.78 12.32 48.52
C ILE A 47 -6.65 11.42 47.60
N SER A 48 -6.05 10.41 46.99
CA SER A 48 -6.79 9.43 46.17
C SER A 48 -7.87 8.69 46.96
N LYS A 49 -7.53 8.18 48.14
CA LYS A 49 -8.48 7.49 49.00
C LYS A 49 -9.62 8.40 49.50
N LEU A 50 -9.33 9.66 49.83
CA LEU A 50 -10.36 10.65 50.24
C LEU A 50 -11.33 10.94 49.09
N LYS A 51 -10.84 11.03 47.84
CA LYS A 51 -11.70 11.12 46.64
C LYS A 51 -12.58 9.90 46.45
N GLU A 52 -12.04 8.70 46.66
CA GLU A 52 -12.82 7.46 46.62
C GLU A 52 -13.98 7.46 47.64
N VAL A 53 -13.75 7.99 48.87
CA VAL A 53 -14.80 8.16 49.86
C VAL A 53 -15.85 9.16 49.37
N ASP A 54 -15.43 10.33 48.79
CA ASP A 54 -16.38 11.27 48.25
C ASP A 54 -17.24 10.65 47.14
N GLU A 55 -16.62 9.89 46.25
CA GLU A 55 -17.33 9.17 45.19
C GLU A 55 -18.29 8.10 45.71
N LYS A 56 -17.93 7.41 46.79
CA LYS A 56 -18.77 6.38 47.44
C LYS A 56 -20.05 6.97 48.06
N TYR A 57 -19.96 8.17 48.61
CA TYR A 57 -21.08 8.85 49.27
C TYR A 57 -21.73 9.96 48.43
N SER A 58 -21.52 9.96 47.11
CA SER A 58 -22.15 10.91 46.17
C SER A 58 -22.94 10.17 45.09
N PHE A 59 -24.09 10.74 44.69
CA PHE A 59 -24.83 10.24 43.54
C PHE A 59 -24.07 10.58 42.26
N LYS A 60 -23.85 9.57 41.43
CA LYS A 60 -23.21 9.70 40.16
C LYS A 60 -24.24 9.88 39.05
N SER A 61 -23.91 10.66 38.02
CA SER A 61 -24.76 10.74 36.82
C SER A 61 -24.81 9.39 36.11
N THR A 62 -26.02 9.02 35.72
CA THR A 62 -26.26 7.82 34.90
C THR A 62 -26.14 8.12 33.43
N ASP A 63 -25.97 9.36 33.05
CA ASP A 63 -25.72 9.78 31.68
C ASP A 63 -24.21 9.62 31.37
N ILE A 64 -23.89 8.49 30.78
CA ILE A 64 -22.50 8.13 30.44
C ILE A 64 -22.34 8.28 28.94
N ALA A 65 -21.41 9.13 28.55
CA ALA A 65 -20.98 9.19 27.15
C ALA A 65 -20.41 7.84 26.70
N LYS A 66 -20.76 7.42 25.50
CA LYS A 66 -20.13 6.26 24.88
C LYS A 66 -18.63 6.51 24.75
N PRO A 67 -17.79 5.49 24.96
CA PRO A 67 -16.35 5.65 24.69
C PRO A 67 -16.12 6.05 23.23
N GLU A 68 -15.17 6.93 23.01
CA GLU A 68 -14.73 7.31 21.69
C GLU A 68 -14.03 6.11 21.04
N ILE A 69 -14.43 5.78 19.81
CA ILE A 69 -13.89 4.64 19.06
C ILE A 69 -13.23 5.14 17.77
N GLU A 70 -12.02 4.69 17.51
CA GLU A 70 -11.35 4.92 16.22
C GLU A 70 -11.84 3.90 15.21
N LYS A 71 -12.66 4.36 14.27
CA LYS A 71 -13.13 3.54 13.16
C LYS A 71 -12.11 3.51 12.05
N LYS A 72 -11.99 2.36 11.39
CA LYS A 72 -11.23 2.26 10.14
C LYS A 72 -12.03 2.90 9.01
N GLU A 73 -11.36 3.74 8.23
CA GLU A 73 -11.94 4.30 7.01
C GLU A 73 -11.62 3.40 5.83
N PHE A 74 -12.60 3.23 4.96
CA PHE A 74 -12.43 2.57 3.68
C PHE A 74 -12.32 3.65 2.59
N VAL A 75 -11.18 3.68 1.89
CA VAL A 75 -10.96 4.55 0.72
C VAL A 75 -11.14 3.69 -0.53
N PRO A 76 -12.23 3.89 -1.29
CA PRO A 76 -12.44 3.12 -2.51
C PRO A 76 -11.39 3.50 -3.55
N ALA A 77 -10.80 2.49 -4.20
CA ALA A 77 -9.94 2.73 -5.36
C ALA A 77 -10.78 3.23 -6.54
N SER A 78 -10.23 4.15 -7.33
CA SER A 78 -10.87 4.64 -8.54
C SER A 78 -10.86 3.56 -9.64
N ASN A 79 -11.73 3.71 -10.64
CA ASN A 79 -11.74 2.80 -11.79
C ASN A 79 -10.41 2.83 -12.55
N GLU A 80 -9.76 4.00 -12.61
CA GLU A 80 -8.47 4.19 -13.23
C GLU A 80 -7.37 3.41 -12.51
N GLU A 81 -7.33 3.48 -11.17
CA GLU A 81 -6.36 2.73 -10.35
C GLU A 81 -6.55 1.22 -10.47
N ILE A 82 -7.81 0.75 -10.52
CA ILE A 82 -8.14 -0.66 -10.71
C ILE A 82 -7.67 -1.14 -12.08
N PHE A 83 -7.94 -0.35 -13.13
CA PHE A 83 -7.53 -0.65 -14.49
C PHE A 83 -6.01 -0.68 -14.62
N GLU A 84 -5.31 0.34 -14.12
CA GLU A 84 -3.85 0.40 -14.13
C GLU A 84 -3.21 -0.78 -13.39
N LYS A 85 -3.76 -1.15 -12.26
CA LYS A 85 -3.31 -2.33 -11.50
C LYS A 85 -3.50 -3.62 -12.29
N ALA A 86 -4.64 -3.78 -12.94
CA ALA A 86 -4.93 -4.96 -13.78
C ALA A 86 -3.99 -5.02 -14.99
N GLU A 87 -3.73 -3.89 -15.67
CA GLU A 87 -2.75 -3.82 -16.76
C GLU A 87 -1.34 -4.16 -16.30
N ASN A 88 -0.92 -3.64 -15.14
CA ASN A 88 0.39 -3.94 -14.57
C ASN A 88 0.55 -5.42 -14.22
N ASN A 89 -0.48 -6.06 -13.66
CA ASN A 89 -0.48 -7.50 -13.38
C ASN A 89 -0.37 -8.35 -14.66
N LEU A 90 -0.90 -7.88 -15.78
CA LEU A 90 -0.88 -8.57 -17.07
C LEU A 90 0.23 -8.12 -18.02
N LYS A 91 1.05 -7.15 -17.65
CA LYS A 91 2.10 -6.57 -18.49
C LYS A 91 3.07 -7.60 -19.05
N GLU A 92 3.57 -8.46 -18.19
CA GLU A 92 4.50 -9.54 -18.59
C GLU A 92 3.82 -10.56 -19.53
N TYR A 93 2.59 -10.94 -19.23
CA TYR A 93 1.80 -11.80 -20.10
C TYR A 93 1.63 -11.19 -21.49
N LYS A 94 1.28 -9.90 -21.59
CA LYS A 94 1.13 -9.16 -22.84
C LYS A 94 2.44 -9.15 -23.65
N GLN A 95 3.53 -8.73 -23.02
CA GLN A 95 4.83 -8.64 -23.67
C GLN A 95 5.33 -10.00 -24.20
N ASN A 96 5.23 -11.04 -23.39
CA ASN A 96 5.69 -12.38 -23.79
C ASN A 96 4.89 -12.97 -24.95
N ASN A 97 3.59 -12.73 -25.01
CA ASN A 97 2.78 -13.25 -26.10
C ASN A 97 2.96 -12.45 -27.39
N LEU A 98 3.04 -11.11 -27.32
CA LEU A 98 3.37 -10.28 -28.50
C LEU A 98 4.73 -10.65 -29.07
N LYS A 99 5.73 -10.84 -28.21
CA LYS A 99 7.06 -11.28 -28.64
C LYS A 99 7.03 -12.64 -29.35
N LYS A 100 6.29 -13.63 -28.80
CA LYS A 100 6.14 -14.94 -29.44
C LYS A 100 5.50 -14.85 -30.83
N ILE A 101 4.50 -13.99 -31.01
CA ILE A 101 3.89 -13.78 -32.32
C ILE A 101 4.91 -13.14 -33.26
N GLU A 102 5.61 -12.09 -32.82
CA GLU A 102 6.63 -11.40 -33.62
C GLU A 102 7.75 -12.37 -34.04
N ASP A 103 8.36 -13.07 -33.11
CA ASP A 103 9.46 -14.02 -33.38
C ASP A 103 9.03 -15.10 -34.37
N LYS A 104 7.79 -15.63 -34.23
CA LYS A 104 7.23 -16.64 -35.13
C LYS A 104 7.10 -16.13 -36.57
N PHE A 105 6.63 -14.92 -36.77
CA PHE A 105 6.41 -14.37 -38.11
C PHE A 105 7.69 -13.79 -38.72
N SER A 106 8.56 -13.18 -37.90
CA SER A 106 9.87 -12.69 -38.33
C SER A 106 10.70 -13.80 -38.97
N SER A 107 10.78 -14.98 -38.33
CA SER A 107 11.50 -16.11 -38.90
C SER A 107 10.91 -16.61 -40.22
N LYS A 108 9.58 -16.58 -40.38
CA LYS A 108 8.92 -16.96 -41.64
C LYS A 108 9.15 -15.94 -42.75
N PHE A 109 9.10 -14.65 -42.46
CA PHE A 109 9.40 -13.59 -43.40
C PHE A 109 10.86 -13.66 -43.87
N ALA A 110 11.80 -13.86 -42.93
CA ALA A 110 13.21 -14.07 -43.28
C ALA A 110 13.38 -15.27 -44.26
N SER A 111 12.69 -16.36 -44.03
CA SER A 111 12.73 -17.54 -44.92
C SER A 111 12.19 -17.22 -46.34
N VAL A 112 11.17 -16.37 -46.45
CA VAL A 112 10.68 -15.92 -47.77
C VAL A 112 11.68 -15.04 -48.47
N GLU A 113 12.31 -14.13 -47.73
CA GLU A 113 13.35 -13.22 -48.24
C GLU A 113 14.60 -13.99 -48.69
N ASP A 114 15.04 -15.01 -47.96
CA ASP A 114 16.13 -15.92 -48.33
C ASP A 114 15.82 -16.65 -49.64
N LYS A 115 14.59 -17.19 -49.79
CA LYS A 115 14.15 -17.82 -51.03
C LYS A 115 14.14 -16.84 -52.23
N ALA A 116 13.76 -15.60 -52.00
CA ALA A 116 13.77 -14.57 -53.05
C ALA A 116 15.19 -14.24 -53.47
N LEU A 117 16.13 -14.12 -52.56
CA LEU A 117 17.55 -13.91 -52.83
C LEU A 117 18.15 -15.09 -53.61
N GLU A 118 17.83 -16.33 -53.17
CA GLU A 118 18.27 -17.54 -53.86
C GLU A 118 17.73 -17.62 -55.29
N ALA A 119 16.45 -17.22 -55.49
CA ALA A 119 15.85 -17.17 -56.81
C ALA A 119 16.55 -16.14 -57.74
N LEU A 120 16.92 -14.97 -57.17
CA LEU A 120 17.67 -13.93 -57.90
C LEU A 120 19.05 -14.45 -58.31
N THR A 121 19.81 -15.01 -57.36
CA THR A 121 21.16 -15.57 -57.65
C THR A 121 21.10 -16.65 -58.74
N LYS A 122 20.14 -17.55 -58.67
CA LYS A 122 19.94 -18.61 -59.67
C LYS A 122 19.55 -18.04 -61.03
N ASN A 123 18.80 -16.92 -61.08
CA ASN A 123 18.47 -16.24 -62.33
C ASN A 123 19.71 -15.62 -62.96
N GLU A 124 20.53 -14.94 -62.17
CA GLU A 124 21.80 -14.34 -62.64
C GLU A 124 22.77 -15.42 -63.13
N GLU A 125 22.95 -16.52 -62.41
CA GLU A 125 23.79 -17.63 -62.84
C GLU A 125 23.33 -18.19 -64.20
N LYS A 126 22.02 -18.47 -64.37
CA LYS A 126 21.48 -18.97 -65.64
C LYS A 126 21.66 -17.99 -66.77
N GLN A 127 21.55 -16.65 -66.55
CA GLN A 127 21.79 -15.65 -67.55
C GLN A 127 23.27 -15.60 -67.94
N ASN A 128 24.18 -15.66 -66.99
CA ASN A 128 25.63 -15.72 -67.25
C ASN A 128 26.04 -16.97 -68.04
N ASP A 129 25.56 -18.12 -67.63
CA ASP A 129 25.79 -19.37 -68.34
C ASP A 129 25.27 -19.31 -69.79
N LEU A 130 24.12 -18.66 -70.00
CA LEU A 130 23.53 -18.47 -71.27
C LEU A 130 24.38 -17.52 -72.17
N GLU A 131 24.86 -16.42 -71.60
CA GLU A 131 25.73 -15.48 -72.30
C GLU A 131 27.01 -16.15 -72.75
N GLU A 132 27.70 -16.90 -71.86
CA GLU A 132 28.93 -17.65 -72.21
C GLU A 132 28.66 -18.67 -73.32
N LYS A 133 27.55 -19.40 -73.20
CA LYS A 133 27.12 -20.36 -74.26
C LYS A 133 26.96 -19.71 -75.61
N TYR A 134 26.24 -18.59 -75.64
CA TYR A 134 25.98 -17.90 -76.92
C TYR A 134 27.21 -17.12 -77.46
N GLU A 135 28.07 -16.62 -76.63
CA GLU A 135 29.38 -16.06 -77.03
C GLU A 135 30.21 -17.16 -77.73
N THR A 136 30.23 -18.38 -77.15
CA THR A 136 30.91 -19.51 -77.77
C THR A 136 30.30 -19.88 -79.12
N TYR A 137 28.96 -19.88 -79.25
CA TYR A 137 28.28 -20.15 -80.52
C TYR A 137 28.60 -19.07 -81.54
N THR A 138 28.58 -17.84 -81.17
CA THR A 138 28.92 -16.69 -82.04
C THR A 138 30.36 -16.81 -82.59
N GLN A 139 31.32 -17.08 -81.68
CA GLN A 139 32.72 -17.27 -82.06
C GLN A 139 32.91 -18.43 -83.05
N LYS A 140 32.23 -19.57 -82.80
CA LYS A 140 32.26 -20.74 -83.76
C LYS A 140 31.66 -20.38 -85.11
N ALA A 141 30.55 -19.63 -85.13
CA ALA A 141 29.92 -19.17 -86.39
C ALA A 141 30.84 -18.24 -87.15
N ILE A 142 31.44 -17.24 -86.45
CA ILE A 142 32.43 -16.31 -87.07
C ILE A 142 33.59 -17.15 -87.67
N ASN A 143 34.23 -17.99 -86.89
CA ASN A 143 35.37 -18.77 -87.35
C ASN A 143 35.03 -19.72 -88.50
N SER A 144 33.84 -20.30 -88.56
CA SER A 144 33.37 -21.15 -89.64
C SER A 144 33.11 -20.40 -90.92
N ASN A 145 32.49 -19.22 -90.82
CA ASN A 145 32.16 -18.38 -92.01
C ASN A 145 33.41 -17.70 -92.58
N ILE A 146 34.36 -17.29 -91.76
CA ILE A 146 35.66 -16.83 -92.20
C ILE A 146 36.38 -17.90 -93.04
N LYS A 147 36.46 -19.13 -92.53
CA LYS A 147 37.08 -20.30 -93.17
C LYS A 147 36.39 -20.61 -94.51
N LYS A 148 35.14 -20.33 -94.73
CA LYS A 148 34.36 -20.55 -95.93
C LYS A 148 34.38 -19.39 -96.86
N GLY A 149 35.06 -18.27 -96.51
CA GLY A 149 35.12 -17.04 -97.33
C GLY A 149 33.82 -16.23 -97.39
N LEU A 150 32.93 -16.43 -96.35
CA LEU A 150 31.60 -15.81 -96.34
C LEU A 150 31.53 -14.62 -95.32
N ALA A 151 32.65 -14.08 -94.88
CA ALA A 151 32.72 -13.08 -93.82
C ALA A 151 31.91 -11.80 -94.07
N ASP A 152 31.78 -11.40 -95.37
CA ASP A 152 31.04 -10.18 -95.76
C ASP A 152 29.72 -10.56 -96.51
N SER A 153 29.13 -11.67 -96.23
CA SER A 153 27.88 -12.14 -96.87
C SER A 153 26.65 -11.88 -96.01
N SER A 154 25.53 -11.57 -96.67
CA SER A 154 24.23 -11.42 -96.08
C SER A 154 23.76 -12.73 -95.36
N ILE A 155 24.31 -13.86 -95.80
CA ILE A 155 24.05 -15.18 -95.11
C ILE A 155 24.71 -15.21 -93.77
N PHE A 156 25.87 -14.62 -93.58
CA PHE A 156 26.53 -14.53 -92.25
C PHE A 156 25.80 -13.61 -91.33
N ASP A 157 25.32 -12.47 -91.75
CA ASP A 157 24.50 -11.54 -90.98
C ASP A 157 23.22 -12.20 -90.54
N GLU A 158 22.60 -13.02 -91.37
CA GLU A 158 21.40 -13.77 -91.02
C GLU A 158 21.68 -14.82 -89.92
N VAL A 159 22.81 -15.53 -90.01
CA VAL A 159 23.23 -16.49 -88.98
C VAL A 159 23.48 -15.85 -87.61
N LEU A 160 24.18 -14.69 -87.66
CA LEU A 160 24.40 -13.94 -86.39
C LEU A 160 23.09 -13.42 -85.80
N LYS A 161 22.19 -12.92 -86.60
CA LYS A 161 20.86 -12.50 -86.19
C LYS A 161 20.04 -13.65 -85.56
N GLN A 162 20.04 -14.82 -86.20
CA GLN A 162 19.35 -16.01 -85.69
C GLN A 162 19.91 -16.44 -84.31
N ILE A 163 21.23 -16.37 -84.14
CA ILE A 163 21.87 -16.68 -82.82
C ILE A 163 21.38 -15.70 -81.76
N GLU A 164 21.37 -14.38 -82.09
CA GLU A 164 20.91 -13.36 -81.14
C GLU A 164 19.41 -13.49 -80.82
N ASP A 165 18.56 -13.68 -81.88
CA ASP A 165 17.10 -13.88 -81.65
C ASP A 165 16.83 -15.10 -80.80
N THR A 166 17.59 -16.17 -80.96
CA THR A 166 17.46 -17.39 -80.08
C THR A 166 17.93 -17.11 -78.65
N LYS A 167 19.05 -16.38 -78.50
CA LYS A 167 19.55 -15.93 -77.21
C LYS A 167 18.48 -15.12 -76.46
N GLN A 168 17.89 -14.11 -77.09
CA GLN A 168 16.85 -13.26 -76.53
C GLN A 168 15.60 -14.03 -76.12
N ALA A 169 15.21 -15.05 -76.91
CA ALA A 169 14.09 -15.95 -76.59
C ALA A 169 14.37 -16.80 -75.30
N GLU A 170 15.61 -17.33 -75.23
CA GLU A 170 16.01 -18.09 -73.99
C GLU A 170 16.11 -17.18 -72.76
N ILE A 171 16.66 -15.94 -72.88
CA ILE A 171 16.67 -14.91 -71.81
C ILE A 171 15.25 -14.58 -71.38
N SER A 172 14.35 -14.36 -72.31
CA SER A 172 12.94 -14.05 -72.01
C SER A 172 12.26 -15.16 -71.26
N LYS A 173 12.57 -16.45 -71.60
CA LYS A 173 12.06 -17.60 -70.87
C LYS A 173 12.57 -17.70 -69.44
N ILE A 174 13.89 -17.49 -69.24
CA ILE A 174 14.52 -17.47 -67.91
C ILE A 174 13.90 -16.40 -67.04
N ASN A 175 13.77 -15.16 -67.57
CA ASN A 175 13.15 -14.02 -66.87
C ASN A 175 11.67 -14.30 -66.53
N GLY A 176 10.92 -14.93 -67.46
CA GLY A 176 9.53 -15.32 -67.22
C GLY A 176 9.36 -16.35 -66.10
N GLU A 177 10.29 -17.33 -66.04
CA GLU A 177 10.32 -18.28 -64.91
C GLU A 177 10.67 -17.60 -63.57
N PHE A 178 11.65 -16.72 -63.59
CA PHE A 178 12.03 -15.94 -62.41
C PHE A 178 10.85 -15.07 -61.91
N GLN A 179 10.21 -14.31 -62.82
CA GLN A 179 9.06 -13.46 -62.47
C GLN A 179 7.93 -14.24 -61.81
N LYS A 180 7.59 -15.44 -62.34
CA LYS A 180 6.59 -16.32 -61.76
C LYS A 180 6.97 -16.79 -60.33
N ASN A 181 8.27 -17.01 -60.06
CA ASN A 181 8.75 -17.40 -58.75
C ASN A 181 8.62 -16.23 -57.77
N ILE A 182 8.97 -14.99 -58.20
CA ILE A 182 8.82 -13.79 -57.38
C ILE A 182 7.35 -13.53 -57.03
N GLU A 183 6.44 -13.63 -58.00
CA GLU A 183 4.98 -13.49 -57.78
C GLU A 183 4.44 -14.49 -56.73
N LYS A 184 4.94 -15.74 -56.77
CA LYS A 184 4.59 -16.72 -55.75
C LYS A 184 5.09 -16.36 -54.36
N LEU A 185 6.33 -15.84 -54.25
CA LEU A 185 6.92 -15.45 -52.96
C LEU A 185 6.22 -14.19 -52.42
N GLU A 186 5.82 -13.24 -53.27
CA GLU A 186 5.02 -12.09 -52.89
C GLU A 186 3.64 -12.53 -52.35
N SER A 187 3.01 -13.48 -53.00
CA SER A 187 1.75 -14.07 -52.54
C SER A 187 1.94 -14.77 -51.16
N GLU A 188 3.03 -15.56 -51.01
CA GLU A 188 3.37 -16.19 -49.71
C GLU A 188 3.56 -15.14 -48.61
N LYS A 189 4.27 -14.03 -48.90
CA LYS A 189 4.48 -12.91 -47.97
C LYS A 189 3.15 -12.25 -47.58
N SER A 190 2.24 -12.03 -48.53
CA SER A 190 0.91 -11.46 -48.27
C SER A 190 0.06 -12.38 -47.35
N ILE A 191 0.09 -13.70 -47.58
CA ILE A 191 -0.60 -14.68 -46.74
C ILE A 191 -0.03 -14.67 -45.33
N LEU A 192 1.30 -14.61 -45.19
CA LEU A 192 1.96 -14.53 -43.87
C LEU A 192 1.57 -13.27 -43.13
N GLN A 193 1.47 -12.13 -43.82
CA GLN A 193 1.01 -10.88 -43.19
C GLN A 193 -0.43 -11.00 -42.69
N SER A 194 -1.35 -11.56 -43.48
CA SER A 194 -2.73 -11.80 -43.04
C SER A 194 -2.82 -12.74 -41.85
N GLN A 195 -1.97 -13.78 -41.82
CA GLN A 195 -1.88 -14.68 -40.66
C GLN A 195 -1.35 -14.01 -39.40
N LYS A 196 -0.34 -13.11 -39.53
CA LYS A 196 0.19 -12.32 -38.43
C LYS A 196 -0.89 -11.42 -37.85
N ASP A 197 -1.62 -10.71 -38.72
CA ASP A 197 -2.69 -9.79 -38.30
C ASP A 197 -3.83 -10.53 -37.60
N SER A 198 -4.19 -11.71 -38.10
CA SER A 198 -5.17 -12.60 -37.46
C SER A 198 -4.71 -13.10 -36.09
N ALA A 199 -3.42 -13.41 -35.93
CA ALA A 199 -2.85 -13.84 -34.66
C ALA A 199 -2.84 -12.71 -33.64
N LEU A 200 -2.50 -11.48 -34.05
CA LEU A 200 -2.54 -10.29 -33.23
C LEU A 200 -3.98 -9.98 -32.76
N SER A 201 -4.93 -9.98 -33.69
CA SER A 201 -6.35 -9.76 -33.36
C SER A 201 -6.91 -10.81 -32.39
N SER A 202 -6.55 -12.08 -32.58
CA SER A 202 -6.94 -13.14 -31.66
C SER A 202 -6.32 -12.97 -30.28
N PHE A 203 -5.07 -12.49 -30.23
CA PHE A 203 -4.41 -12.16 -28.97
C PHE A 203 -5.11 -11.00 -28.28
N ASP A 204 -5.44 -9.91 -29.00
CA ASP A 204 -6.10 -8.74 -28.42
C ASP A 204 -7.46 -9.11 -27.77
N ILE A 205 -8.24 -9.96 -28.41
CA ILE A 205 -9.49 -10.48 -27.85
C ILE A 205 -9.22 -11.28 -26.56
N SER A 206 -8.24 -12.18 -26.59
CA SER A 206 -7.90 -12.99 -25.43
C SER A 206 -7.32 -12.17 -24.28
N TYR A 207 -6.57 -11.12 -24.59
CA TYR A 207 -6.03 -10.19 -23.62
C TYR A 207 -7.14 -9.35 -22.98
N ALA A 208 -8.09 -8.84 -23.77
CA ALA A 208 -9.22 -8.10 -23.26
C ALA A 208 -10.05 -8.91 -22.25
N LEU A 209 -10.33 -10.18 -22.56
CA LEU A 209 -11.01 -11.08 -21.62
C LEU A 209 -10.23 -11.33 -20.33
N LYS A 210 -8.90 -11.48 -20.42
CA LYS A 210 -8.06 -11.62 -19.23
C LYS A 210 -8.04 -10.35 -18.39
N LEU A 211 -7.97 -9.20 -19.03
CA LEU A 211 -8.00 -7.90 -18.36
C LEU A 211 -9.33 -7.69 -17.60
N GLU A 212 -10.44 -8.02 -18.22
CA GLU A 212 -11.76 -7.98 -17.57
C GLU A 212 -11.82 -8.92 -16.35
N ASN A 213 -11.32 -10.14 -16.47
CA ASN A 213 -11.26 -11.09 -15.35
C ASN A 213 -10.37 -10.59 -14.21
N GLU A 214 -9.24 -9.96 -14.52
CA GLU A 214 -8.35 -9.38 -13.51
C GLU A 214 -9.02 -8.19 -12.80
N ILE A 215 -9.69 -7.30 -13.53
CA ILE A 215 -10.49 -6.20 -12.97
C ILE A 215 -11.56 -6.74 -12.02
N ASN A 216 -12.28 -7.80 -12.42
CA ASN A 216 -13.30 -8.42 -11.59
C ASN A 216 -12.72 -9.05 -10.32
N SER A 217 -11.52 -9.64 -10.42
CA SER A 217 -10.78 -10.18 -9.28
C SER A 217 -10.40 -9.09 -8.28
N ILE A 218 -9.85 -7.96 -8.76
CA ILE A 218 -9.49 -6.80 -7.95
C ILE A 218 -10.73 -6.21 -7.27
N ASN A 219 -11.83 -6.02 -8.00
CA ASN A 219 -13.09 -5.53 -7.45
C ASN A 219 -13.64 -6.45 -6.35
N SER A 220 -13.53 -7.76 -6.53
CA SER A 220 -13.92 -8.73 -5.53
C SER A 220 -13.07 -8.65 -4.26
N ALA A 221 -11.77 -8.40 -4.39
CA ALA A 221 -10.86 -8.20 -3.27
C ALA A 221 -11.21 -6.91 -2.51
N ILE A 222 -11.44 -5.80 -3.21
CA ILE A 222 -11.87 -4.51 -2.65
C ILE A 222 -13.18 -4.65 -1.88
N ALA A 223 -14.17 -5.34 -2.45
CA ALA A 223 -15.46 -5.57 -1.78
C ALA A 223 -15.32 -6.42 -0.50
N LYS A 224 -14.41 -7.39 -0.48
CA LYS A 224 -14.09 -8.16 0.74
C LYS A 224 -13.47 -7.28 1.82
N GLU A 225 -12.49 -6.47 1.46
CA GLU A 225 -11.83 -5.53 2.38
C GLU A 225 -12.84 -4.54 2.97
N GLN A 226 -13.71 -3.95 2.15
CA GLN A 226 -14.78 -3.07 2.60
C GLN A 226 -15.70 -3.76 3.62
N ASN A 227 -16.11 -5.00 3.35
CA ASN A 227 -16.93 -5.78 4.26
C ASN A 227 -16.22 -6.13 5.57
N GLU A 228 -14.92 -6.39 5.54
CA GLU A 228 -14.12 -6.64 6.74
C GLU A 228 -14.01 -5.40 7.61
N ILE A 229 -13.75 -4.23 7.02
CA ILE A 229 -13.72 -2.95 7.72
C ILE A 229 -15.10 -2.63 8.34
N LEU A 230 -16.18 -2.85 7.60
CA LEU A 230 -17.54 -2.65 8.10
C LEU A 230 -17.83 -3.56 9.30
N LYS A 231 -17.49 -4.84 9.24
CA LYS A 231 -17.65 -5.80 10.34
C LYS A 231 -16.82 -5.39 11.55
N TYR A 232 -15.58 -4.96 11.33
CA TYR A 232 -14.70 -4.48 12.38
C TYR A 232 -15.30 -3.27 13.10
N ASN A 233 -15.73 -2.24 12.35
CA ASN A 233 -16.33 -1.03 12.90
C ASN A 233 -17.64 -1.34 13.67
N THR A 234 -18.48 -2.22 13.12
CA THR A 234 -19.72 -2.66 13.79
C THR A 234 -19.43 -3.40 15.10
N LYS A 235 -18.35 -4.18 15.15
CA LYS A 235 -17.96 -4.87 16.39
C LYS A 235 -17.50 -3.86 17.44
N LEU A 236 -16.68 -2.89 17.07
CA LEU A 236 -16.23 -1.81 17.98
C LEU A 236 -17.42 -1.02 18.55
N GLU A 237 -18.40 -0.68 17.71
CA GLU A 237 -19.62 0.02 18.16
C GLU A 237 -20.40 -0.79 19.21
N LYS A 238 -20.59 -2.09 18.97
CA LYS A 238 -21.28 -2.97 19.93
C LYS A 238 -20.52 -3.12 21.23
N GLU A 239 -19.20 -3.22 21.17
CA GLU A 239 -18.35 -3.30 22.35
C GLU A 239 -18.43 -2.00 23.19
N ALA A 240 -18.37 -0.84 22.54
CA ALA A 240 -18.52 0.46 23.20
C ALA A 240 -19.92 0.65 23.82
N GLU A 241 -20.98 0.20 23.13
CA GLU A 241 -22.34 0.21 23.67
C GLU A 241 -22.49 -0.73 24.88
N ALA A 242 -21.92 -1.92 24.81
CA ALA A 242 -21.95 -2.88 25.91
C ALA A 242 -21.19 -2.37 27.13
N GLU A 243 -20.05 -1.72 26.91
CA GLU A 243 -19.26 -1.12 27.98
C GLU A 243 -19.99 0.06 28.64
N ALA A 244 -20.59 0.96 27.84
CA ALA A 244 -21.38 2.07 28.34
C ALA A 244 -22.58 1.56 29.17
N ALA A 245 -23.29 0.54 28.67
CA ALA A 245 -24.42 -0.07 29.36
C ALA A 245 -24.00 -0.77 30.67
N LYS A 246 -22.82 -1.38 30.70
CA LYS A 246 -22.25 -1.98 31.93
C LYS A 246 -21.95 -0.91 32.96
N ARG A 247 -21.23 0.14 32.61
CA ARG A 247 -20.92 1.27 33.50
C ARG A 247 -22.20 1.94 34.02
N GLN A 248 -23.20 2.13 33.16
CA GLN A 248 -24.48 2.69 33.54
C GLN A 248 -25.19 1.83 34.63
N LYS A 249 -25.19 0.50 34.45
CA LYS A 249 -25.75 -0.43 35.46
C LYS A 249 -24.97 -0.39 36.79
N GLU A 250 -23.66 -0.33 36.75
CA GLU A 250 -22.81 -0.22 37.91
C GLU A 250 -23.11 1.06 38.72
N ILE A 251 -23.22 2.20 38.03
CA ILE A 251 -23.59 3.48 38.66
C ILE A 251 -25.02 3.46 39.20
N ALA A 252 -25.98 2.90 38.49
CA ALA A 252 -27.34 2.77 38.97
C ALA A 252 -27.42 1.92 40.24
N ASN A 253 -26.63 0.84 40.32
CA ASN A 253 -26.52 0.00 41.52
C ASN A 253 -25.88 0.75 42.67
N GLN A 254 -24.79 1.52 42.44
CA GLN A 254 -24.17 2.34 43.47
C GLN A 254 -25.12 3.41 44.01
N ASN A 255 -25.82 4.13 43.10
CA ASN A 255 -26.81 5.11 43.49
C ASN A 255 -27.96 4.49 44.32
N LYS A 256 -28.43 3.30 43.92
CA LYS A 256 -29.43 2.57 44.70
C LYS A 256 -28.94 2.21 46.09
N GLN A 257 -27.72 1.69 46.22
CA GLN A 257 -27.11 1.35 47.51
C GLN A 257 -27.00 2.58 48.43
N LEU A 258 -26.56 3.73 47.86
CA LEU A 258 -26.50 4.98 48.60
C LEU A 258 -27.90 5.45 49.02
N GLN A 259 -28.91 5.37 48.12
CA GLN A 259 -30.29 5.71 48.44
C GLN A 259 -30.88 4.83 49.56
N ASP A 260 -30.62 3.52 49.54
CA ASP A 260 -31.02 2.55 50.56
C ASP A 260 -30.34 2.87 51.91
N LEU A 261 -29.03 3.25 51.87
CA LEU A 261 -28.28 3.66 53.06
C LEU A 261 -28.85 4.94 53.68
N ILE A 262 -29.18 5.94 52.86
CA ILE A 262 -29.82 7.19 53.32
C ILE A 262 -31.22 6.93 53.87
N SER A 263 -32.00 6.09 53.20
CA SER A 263 -33.35 5.75 53.64
C SER A 263 -33.37 5.04 55.00
N LYS A 264 -32.33 4.23 55.27
CA LYS A 264 -32.20 3.43 56.49
C LYS A 264 -31.67 4.21 57.70
N ASN A 265 -30.72 5.12 57.45
CA ASN A 265 -29.98 5.79 58.53
C ASN A 265 -30.28 7.29 58.61
N GLY A 266 -30.86 7.88 57.58
CA GLY A 266 -30.98 9.33 57.41
C GLY A 266 -29.71 9.99 56.83
N GLN A 267 -29.89 11.08 56.11
CA GLN A 267 -28.77 11.80 55.41
C GLN A 267 -27.68 12.28 56.40
N THR A 268 -28.08 12.72 57.62
CA THR A 268 -27.13 13.20 58.64
C THR A 268 -26.19 12.10 59.12
N GLU A 269 -26.71 10.90 59.35
CA GLU A 269 -25.87 9.78 59.76
C GLU A 269 -24.97 9.27 58.62
N VAL A 270 -25.46 9.28 57.40
CA VAL A 270 -24.61 8.92 56.22
C VAL A 270 -23.48 9.95 56.05
N ASN A 271 -23.73 11.25 56.27
CA ASN A 271 -22.67 12.26 56.28
C ASN A 271 -21.66 12.01 57.39
N LYS A 272 -22.10 11.63 58.61
CA LYS A 272 -21.19 11.25 59.68
C LYS A 272 -20.34 10.03 59.32
N MET A 273 -20.92 9.02 58.69
CA MET A 273 -20.17 7.85 58.18
C MET A 273 -19.10 8.26 57.20
N LYS A 274 -19.44 9.13 56.23
CA LYS A 274 -18.49 9.69 55.27
C LYS A 274 -17.30 10.36 55.93
N TYR A 275 -17.58 11.32 56.84
CA TYR A 275 -16.52 12.08 57.50
C TYR A 275 -15.71 11.19 58.46
N LYS A 276 -16.31 10.19 59.10
CA LYS A 276 -15.58 9.22 59.91
C LYS A 276 -14.62 8.39 59.06
N GLU A 277 -15.05 7.88 57.91
CA GLU A 277 -14.18 7.13 57.00
C GLU A 277 -13.00 7.99 56.51
N LYS A 278 -13.24 9.26 56.18
CA LYS A 278 -12.18 10.22 55.87
C LYS A 278 -11.23 10.43 57.03
N PHE A 279 -11.77 10.58 58.22
CA PHE A 279 -10.99 10.73 59.45
C PHE A 279 -10.05 9.53 59.66
N ASP A 280 -10.56 8.31 59.54
CA ASP A 280 -9.79 7.08 59.77
C ASP A 280 -8.62 6.98 58.71
N ILE A 281 -8.84 7.40 57.48
CA ILE A 281 -7.81 7.46 56.42
C ILE A 281 -6.72 8.46 56.78
N VAL A 282 -7.10 9.70 57.12
CA VAL A 282 -6.16 10.75 57.49
C VAL A 282 -5.41 10.40 58.78
N GLU A 283 -6.09 9.86 59.75
CA GLU A 283 -5.45 9.40 61.01
C GLU A 283 -4.38 8.33 60.75
N SER A 284 -4.70 7.35 59.91
CA SER A 284 -3.73 6.32 59.54
C SER A 284 -2.46 6.91 58.89
N TYR A 285 -2.62 7.89 58.03
CA TYR A 285 -1.50 8.60 57.41
C TYR A 285 -0.71 9.43 58.42
N LEU A 286 -1.38 10.27 59.19
CA LEU A 286 -0.70 11.08 60.21
C LEU A 286 0.02 10.24 61.28
N ASN A 287 -0.46 9.01 61.54
CA ASN A 287 0.20 8.09 62.46
C ASN A 287 1.50 7.49 61.88
N SER A 288 1.71 7.54 60.58
CA SER A 288 3.00 7.17 59.94
C SER A 288 4.06 8.27 60.08
N LEU A 289 3.64 9.51 60.38
CA LEU A 289 4.51 10.67 60.54
C LEU A 289 4.92 10.90 62.00
N SER A 290 6.02 11.60 62.21
CA SER A 290 6.34 12.13 63.56
C SER A 290 5.29 13.15 64.01
N LYS A 291 5.16 13.40 65.30
CA LYS A 291 4.19 14.37 65.86
C LYS A 291 4.31 15.76 65.24
N ASN A 292 5.54 16.26 65.06
CA ASN A 292 5.77 17.60 64.48
C ASN A 292 5.45 17.65 63.01
N GLU A 293 5.74 16.61 62.25
CA GLU A 293 5.37 16.52 60.82
C GLU A 293 3.86 16.42 60.66
N ALA A 294 3.18 15.59 61.45
CA ALA A 294 1.74 15.45 61.43
C ALA A 294 1.01 16.78 61.76
N LEU A 295 1.52 17.57 62.73
CA LEU A 295 0.95 18.88 63.02
C LEU A 295 1.17 19.90 61.88
N ARG A 296 2.36 19.88 61.24
CA ARG A 296 2.61 20.74 60.08
C ARG A 296 1.72 20.34 58.90
N GLU A 297 1.52 19.07 58.70
CA GLU A 297 0.65 18.54 57.65
C GLU A 297 -0.81 19.02 57.86
N LEU A 298 -1.29 19.01 59.08
CA LEU A 298 -2.62 19.50 59.46
C LEU A 298 -2.77 21.04 59.30
N GLU A 299 -1.71 21.81 59.13
CA GLU A 299 -1.78 23.25 58.80
C GLU A 299 -2.26 23.48 57.35
N ASP A 300 -2.24 22.43 56.46
CA ASP A 300 -2.79 22.52 55.13
C ASP A 300 -4.34 22.65 55.19
N PRO A 301 -4.92 23.71 54.64
CA PRO A 301 -6.40 23.89 54.64
C PRO A 301 -7.17 22.77 53.97
N PHE A 302 -6.49 21.94 53.19
CA PHE A 302 -7.05 20.75 52.57
C PHE A 302 -7.68 19.83 53.64
N TYR A 303 -7.01 19.53 54.75
CA TYR A 303 -7.52 18.63 55.77
C TYR A 303 -8.70 19.23 56.56
N GLU A 304 -8.75 20.52 56.74
CA GLU A 304 -9.92 21.18 57.35
C GLU A 304 -11.16 21.02 56.46
N ASN A 305 -10.99 21.23 55.14
CA ASN A 305 -12.07 21.05 54.18
C ASN A 305 -12.54 19.58 54.09
N GLU A 306 -11.59 18.62 54.10
CA GLU A 306 -11.89 17.20 53.94
C GLU A 306 -12.49 16.57 55.21
N LEU A 307 -12.09 16.96 56.38
CA LEU A 307 -12.53 16.45 57.66
C LEU A 307 -13.73 17.17 58.28
N GLY A 308 -13.96 18.42 57.87
CA GLY A 308 -15.04 19.24 58.39
C GLY A 308 -15.03 19.31 59.94
N THR A 309 -16.14 18.99 60.61
CA THR A 309 -16.25 19.01 62.05
C THR A 309 -15.29 18.07 62.79
N TYR A 310 -14.72 17.08 62.14
CA TYR A 310 -13.74 16.15 62.72
C TYR A 310 -12.30 16.72 62.69
N TYR A 311 -12.04 17.81 61.99
CA TYR A 311 -10.71 18.44 61.91
C TYR A 311 -10.19 18.83 63.29
N ALA A 312 -10.99 19.56 64.06
CA ALA A 312 -10.59 19.99 65.39
C ALA A 312 -10.25 18.79 66.34
N TYR A 313 -10.99 17.68 66.20
CA TYR A 313 -10.71 16.49 66.94
C TYR A 313 -9.40 15.83 66.46
N MET A 314 -9.11 15.83 65.20
CA MET A 314 -7.85 15.30 64.62
C MET A 314 -6.64 16.12 65.14
N VAL A 315 -6.71 17.44 65.14
CA VAL A 315 -5.66 18.34 65.64
C VAL A 315 -5.43 18.07 67.15
N ALA A 316 -6.50 18.00 67.96
CA ALA A 316 -6.38 17.70 69.40
C ALA A 316 -5.76 16.31 69.63
N LYS A 317 -6.14 15.32 68.89
CA LYS A 317 -5.62 13.95 69.01
C LYS A 317 -4.13 13.88 68.61
N THR A 318 -3.72 14.57 67.56
CA THR A 318 -2.32 14.67 67.14
C THR A 318 -1.46 15.41 68.17
N HIS A 319 -1.97 16.49 68.77
CA HIS A 319 -1.30 17.19 69.84
C HIS A 319 -1.06 16.38 71.09
N ASN A 320 -1.97 15.47 71.41
CA ASN A 320 -1.89 14.60 72.56
C ASN A 320 -1.14 13.29 72.34
N ARG A 321 -0.47 13.14 71.21
CA ARG A 321 0.44 11.98 70.95
C ARG A 321 1.74 12.20 71.74
N ASP A 322 2.15 11.16 72.43
CA ASP A 322 3.43 11.15 73.17
C ASP A 322 4.63 11.08 72.24
#